data_18b569bd74c1580d4787fe2386d8242d
#
_entry.id   18b569bd74c1580d4787fe2386d8242d
#
_cell.length_a   1.000
_cell.length_b   1.000
_cell.length_c   1.000
_cell.angle_alpha   90.00
_cell.angle_beta   90.00
_cell.angle_gamma   90.00
#
_symmetry.space_group_name_H-M   'P 1'
#
loop_
_entity.id
_entity.type
_entity.pdbx_description
1 polymer ?
#
loop_
_entity_poly.entity_id
_entity_poly.type
_entity_poly.pdbx_seq_one_letter_code
_entity_poly.pdbx_strand_id
1 'polypeptide(L)'
;NRETAFTRLQLCLENSETSLDLSCLGLRSLPRLPDNLDEINVSNNQLSMLPELPRALKELNASSNQLSALPELPVSLEYINVSDNHLFALPELPASLEYINVSDNHLSVLPRLPMSLELLDAARNALEVIPDFPERDDHIIRIFWLNQNRITAIPESILGLSSDSVVNLRENQLSPRIMQTLLQQTA
;
A
#
# COMPACT_ATOMS: atom_id res chain seq x y z
N ASN A 1 -13.15 11.95 -17.56
CA ASN A 1 -13.87 12.06 -18.80
C ASN A 1 -13.50 10.87 -19.69
N ARG A 2 -14.51 10.10 -20.16
CA ARG A 2 -14.29 8.85 -20.92
C ARG A 2 -13.51 9.07 -22.22
N GLU A 3 -13.79 10.13 -22.94
CA GLU A 3 -13.07 10.46 -24.18
C GLU A 3 -11.59 10.71 -23.93
N THR A 4 -11.26 11.47 -22.91
CA THR A 4 -9.85 11.73 -22.52
C THR A 4 -9.14 10.44 -22.13
N ALA A 5 -9.80 9.56 -21.36
CA ALA A 5 -9.24 8.27 -20.98
C ALA A 5 -8.99 7.37 -22.20
N PHE A 6 -9.96 7.34 -23.14
CA PHE A 6 -9.82 6.58 -24.37
C PHE A 6 -8.66 7.10 -25.23
N THR A 7 -8.55 8.43 -25.39
CA THR A 7 -7.44 9.06 -26.13
C THR A 7 -6.08 8.74 -25.51
N ARG A 8 -5.94 8.86 -24.16
CA ARG A 8 -4.68 8.53 -23.46
C ARG A 8 -4.30 7.06 -23.63
N LEU A 9 -5.28 6.16 -23.51
CA LEU A 9 -5.06 4.73 -23.70
C LEU A 9 -4.64 4.40 -25.15
N GLN A 10 -5.28 5.05 -26.13
CA GLN A 10 -4.95 4.88 -27.53
C GLN A 10 -3.54 5.37 -27.84
N LEU A 11 -3.14 6.55 -27.37
CA LEU A 11 -1.80 7.09 -27.53
C LEU A 11 -0.73 6.21 -26.86
N CYS A 12 -1.04 5.70 -25.66
CA CYS A 12 -0.16 4.76 -24.96
C CYS A 12 0.09 3.50 -25.80
N LEU A 13 -0.95 2.91 -26.41
CA LEU A 13 -0.83 1.74 -27.27
C LEU A 13 -0.06 2.05 -28.57
N GLU A 14 -0.37 3.17 -29.24
CA GLU A 14 0.27 3.57 -30.50
C GLU A 14 1.75 3.87 -30.33
N ASN A 15 2.13 4.49 -29.21
CA ASN A 15 3.52 4.86 -28.92
C ASN A 15 4.30 3.78 -28.16
N SER A 16 3.66 2.65 -27.81
CA SER A 16 4.25 1.60 -26.96
C SER A 16 4.78 2.15 -25.63
N GLU A 17 4.06 3.13 -25.05
CA GLU A 17 4.41 3.71 -23.75
C GLU A 17 4.21 2.67 -22.64
N THR A 18 5.05 2.73 -21.60
CA THR A 18 4.99 1.85 -20.43
C THR A 18 4.33 2.51 -19.22
N SER A 19 4.07 3.82 -19.30
CA SER A 19 3.37 4.60 -18.26
C SER A 19 2.01 5.07 -18.76
N LEU A 20 0.98 4.95 -17.91
CA LEU A 20 -0.39 5.36 -18.23
C LEU A 20 -1.00 6.18 -17.08
N ASP A 21 -1.26 7.47 -17.35
CA ASP A 21 -1.95 8.35 -16.41
C ASP A 21 -3.42 8.56 -16.81
N LEU A 22 -4.33 8.02 -16.01
CA LEU A 22 -5.79 8.19 -16.10
C LEU A 22 -6.35 8.87 -14.85
N SER A 23 -5.55 9.62 -14.11
CA SER A 23 -5.97 10.30 -12.88
C SER A 23 -6.97 11.45 -13.15
N CYS A 24 -7.80 11.76 -12.17
CA CYS A 24 -8.70 12.91 -12.14
C CYS A 24 -9.74 12.96 -13.31
N LEU A 25 -10.14 11.83 -13.85
CA LEU A 25 -11.06 11.76 -14.99
C LEU A 25 -12.51 11.40 -14.60
N GLY A 26 -12.80 11.17 -13.32
CA GLY A 26 -14.13 10.77 -12.84
C GLY A 26 -14.58 9.40 -13.37
N LEU A 27 -13.63 8.50 -13.62
CA LEU A 27 -13.89 7.16 -14.16
C LEU A 27 -14.54 6.27 -13.11
N ARG A 28 -15.52 5.47 -13.52
CA ARG A 28 -16.18 4.46 -12.68
C ARG A 28 -15.73 3.05 -12.98
N SER A 29 -15.10 2.84 -14.11
CA SER A 29 -14.52 1.55 -14.53
C SER A 29 -13.37 1.78 -15.49
N LEU A 30 -12.45 0.81 -15.54
CA LEU A 30 -11.35 0.77 -16.49
C LEU A 30 -11.58 -0.38 -17.48
N PRO A 31 -11.16 -0.25 -18.74
CA PRO A 31 -11.05 -1.37 -19.65
C PRO A 31 -9.89 -2.28 -19.25
N ARG A 32 -9.69 -3.36 -20.00
CA ARG A 32 -8.44 -4.14 -19.90
C ARG A 32 -7.24 -3.21 -20.18
N LEU A 33 -6.23 -3.29 -19.30
CA LEU A 33 -5.02 -2.51 -19.42
C LEU A 33 -4.01 -3.19 -20.37
N PRO A 34 -3.15 -2.41 -21.07
CA PRO A 34 -2.06 -2.95 -21.87
C PRO A 34 -1.08 -3.76 -21.02
N ASP A 35 -0.61 -4.89 -21.54
CA ASP A 35 0.26 -5.82 -20.79
C ASP A 35 1.70 -5.31 -20.61
N ASN A 36 2.11 -4.28 -21.37
CA ASN A 36 3.46 -3.66 -21.34
C ASN A 36 3.63 -2.53 -20.33
N LEU A 37 2.59 -2.21 -19.56
CA LEU A 37 2.66 -1.11 -18.59
C LEU A 37 3.49 -1.54 -17.37
N ASP A 38 4.42 -0.67 -16.98
CA ASP A 38 5.17 -0.73 -15.72
C ASP A 38 4.72 0.32 -14.70
N GLU A 39 4.05 1.39 -15.14
CA GLU A 39 3.50 2.43 -14.28
C GLU A 39 2.04 2.76 -14.64
N ILE A 40 1.16 2.82 -13.62
CA ILE A 40 -0.26 3.16 -13.78
C ILE A 40 -0.68 4.14 -12.69
N ASN A 41 -1.25 5.28 -13.12
CA ASN A 41 -1.91 6.22 -12.23
C ASN A 41 -3.39 6.34 -12.59
N VAL A 42 -4.26 5.85 -11.70
CA VAL A 42 -5.73 5.96 -11.78
C VAL A 42 -6.31 6.66 -10.57
N SER A 43 -5.50 7.43 -9.85
CA SER A 43 -5.91 8.14 -8.65
C SER A 43 -7.02 9.17 -8.91
N ASN A 44 -7.74 9.55 -7.87
CA ASN A 44 -8.78 10.58 -7.92
C ASN A 44 -9.88 10.29 -8.97
N ASN A 45 -10.43 9.08 -8.92
CA ASN A 45 -11.54 8.62 -9.75
C ASN A 45 -12.70 8.10 -8.88
N GLN A 46 -13.64 7.38 -9.48
CA GLN A 46 -14.79 6.76 -8.81
C GLN A 46 -14.80 5.23 -9.04
N LEU A 47 -13.60 4.64 -9.09
CA LEU A 47 -13.44 3.21 -9.39
C LEU A 47 -13.87 2.38 -8.18
N SER A 48 -14.78 1.43 -8.38
CA SER A 48 -15.16 0.45 -7.37
C SER A 48 -14.36 -0.86 -7.45
N MET A 49 -13.68 -1.09 -8.58
CA MET A 49 -12.79 -2.22 -8.81
C MET A 49 -11.70 -1.87 -9.83
N LEU A 50 -10.58 -2.58 -9.75
CA LEU A 50 -9.55 -2.58 -10.78
C LEU A 50 -9.67 -3.84 -11.64
N PRO A 51 -9.34 -3.78 -12.93
CA PRO A 51 -9.18 -4.97 -13.76
C PRO A 51 -7.93 -5.77 -13.33
N GLU A 52 -7.69 -6.92 -13.98
CA GLU A 52 -6.41 -7.65 -13.86
C GLU A 52 -5.26 -6.69 -14.18
N LEU A 53 -4.22 -6.68 -13.32
CA LEU A 53 -3.07 -5.81 -13.46
C LEU A 53 -2.04 -6.40 -14.41
N PRO A 54 -1.32 -5.57 -15.20
CA PRO A 54 -0.23 -6.02 -16.06
C PRO A 54 0.86 -6.75 -15.26
N ARG A 55 1.39 -7.85 -15.81
CA ARG A 55 2.40 -8.66 -15.12
C ARG A 55 3.73 -7.95 -14.90
N ALA A 56 4.04 -6.95 -15.72
CA ALA A 56 5.27 -6.16 -15.66
C ALA A 56 5.12 -4.92 -14.76
N LEU A 57 3.94 -4.69 -14.17
CA LEU A 57 3.64 -3.47 -13.41
C LEU A 57 4.54 -3.37 -12.18
N LYS A 58 5.22 -2.22 -12.06
CA LYS A 58 6.09 -1.85 -10.94
C LYS A 58 5.46 -0.82 -10.04
N GLU A 59 4.70 0.13 -10.60
CA GLU A 59 4.13 1.23 -9.86
C GLU A 59 2.63 1.35 -10.12
N LEU A 60 1.83 1.36 -9.05
CA LEU A 60 0.39 1.57 -9.09
C LEU A 60 -0.03 2.67 -8.13
N ASN A 61 -0.63 3.72 -8.66
CA ASN A 61 -1.36 4.70 -7.87
C ASN A 61 -2.86 4.63 -8.18
N ALA A 62 -3.63 4.11 -7.24
CA ALA A 62 -5.10 4.03 -7.29
C ALA A 62 -5.74 4.71 -6.05
N SER A 63 -5.03 5.68 -5.46
CA SER A 63 -5.53 6.43 -4.30
C SER A 63 -6.79 7.25 -4.63
N SER A 64 -7.57 7.58 -3.62
CA SER A 64 -8.78 8.39 -3.72
C SER A 64 -9.76 7.83 -4.76
N ASN A 65 -10.26 6.64 -4.49
CA ASN A 65 -11.25 5.91 -5.28
C ASN A 65 -12.33 5.29 -4.35
N GLN A 66 -13.08 4.32 -4.83
CA GLN A 66 -14.12 3.61 -4.08
C GLN A 66 -13.85 2.10 -4.07
N LEU A 67 -12.57 1.70 -4.07
CA LEU A 67 -12.17 0.29 -4.16
C LEU A 67 -12.51 -0.43 -2.86
N SER A 68 -13.25 -1.54 -2.95
CA SER A 68 -13.56 -2.42 -1.82
C SER A 68 -12.63 -3.64 -1.72
N ALA A 69 -11.93 -3.95 -2.81
CA ALA A 69 -10.94 -5.02 -2.90
C ALA A 69 -9.91 -4.69 -3.99
N LEU A 70 -8.75 -5.33 -3.91
CA LEU A 70 -7.72 -5.30 -4.96
C LEU A 70 -7.68 -6.64 -5.69
N PRO A 71 -7.34 -6.67 -6.98
CA PRO A 71 -6.99 -7.89 -7.69
C PRO A 71 -5.68 -8.48 -7.13
N GLU A 72 -5.28 -9.65 -7.61
CA GLU A 72 -3.95 -10.21 -7.36
C GLU A 72 -2.86 -9.23 -7.80
N LEU A 73 -1.86 -9.01 -6.93
CA LEU A 73 -0.77 -8.08 -7.21
C LEU A 73 0.34 -8.77 -8.00
N PRO A 74 0.86 -8.16 -9.07
CA PRO A 74 1.93 -8.75 -9.85
C PRO A 74 3.24 -8.86 -9.06
N VAL A 75 4.00 -9.91 -9.32
CA VAL A 75 5.27 -10.20 -8.62
C VAL A 75 6.37 -9.15 -8.83
N SER A 76 6.21 -8.28 -9.82
CA SER A 76 7.11 -7.18 -10.16
C SER A 76 6.79 -5.87 -9.43
N LEU A 77 5.67 -5.82 -8.66
CA LEU A 77 5.20 -4.57 -8.07
C LEU A 77 6.14 -4.13 -6.94
N GLU A 78 6.68 -2.93 -7.07
CA GLU A 78 7.63 -2.29 -6.15
C GLU A 78 6.94 -1.18 -5.33
N TYR A 79 5.99 -0.47 -5.93
CA TYR A 79 5.26 0.64 -5.33
C TYR A 79 3.75 0.51 -5.51
N ILE A 80 3.00 0.65 -4.42
CA ILE A 80 1.53 0.74 -4.48
C ILE A 80 1.00 1.82 -3.55
N ASN A 81 0.14 2.69 -4.09
CA ASN A 81 -0.66 3.63 -3.31
C ASN A 81 -2.15 3.40 -3.59
N VAL A 82 -2.86 2.91 -2.57
CA VAL A 82 -4.32 2.71 -2.58
C VAL A 82 -4.98 3.38 -1.37
N SER A 83 -4.37 4.47 -0.89
CA SER A 83 -4.92 5.28 0.20
C SER A 83 -6.28 5.88 -0.19
N ASP A 84 -7.07 6.22 0.82
CA ASP A 84 -8.39 6.85 0.63
C ASP A 84 -9.30 6.00 -0.28
N ASN A 85 -9.63 4.82 0.19
CA ASN A 85 -10.48 3.83 -0.45
C ASN A 85 -11.39 3.13 0.59
N HIS A 86 -12.03 2.03 0.23
CA HIS A 86 -12.92 1.26 1.11
C HIS A 86 -12.44 -0.19 1.28
N LEU A 87 -11.13 -0.41 1.33
CA LEU A 87 -10.55 -1.75 1.42
C LEU A 87 -10.74 -2.34 2.82
N PHE A 88 -11.24 -3.57 2.90
CA PHE A 88 -11.37 -4.34 4.14
C PHE A 88 -10.24 -5.36 4.33
N ALA A 89 -9.59 -5.76 3.25
CA ALA A 89 -8.45 -6.68 3.24
C ALA A 89 -7.53 -6.39 2.05
N LEU A 90 -6.29 -6.84 2.16
CA LEU A 90 -5.31 -6.82 1.09
C LEU A 90 -5.05 -8.25 0.61
N PRO A 91 -4.72 -8.45 -0.68
CA PRO A 91 -4.17 -9.71 -1.17
C PRO A 91 -2.76 -9.96 -0.60
N GLU A 92 -2.15 -11.09 -0.91
CA GLU A 92 -0.75 -11.33 -0.61
C GLU A 92 0.14 -10.26 -1.25
N LEU A 93 1.12 -9.76 -0.47
CA LEU A 93 2.05 -8.75 -0.94
C LEU A 93 3.23 -9.41 -1.66
N PRO A 94 3.60 -8.94 -2.86
CA PRO A 94 4.73 -9.50 -3.60
C PRO A 94 6.07 -9.25 -2.89
N ALA A 95 7.02 -10.17 -3.07
CA ALA A 95 8.33 -10.10 -2.42
C ALA A 95 9.21 -8.93 -2.92
N SER A 96 8.83 -8.27 -4.01
CA SER A 96 9.48 -7.09 -4.57
C SER A 96 8.99 -5.77 -3.97
N LEU A 97 7.90 -5.78 -3.19
CA LEU A 97 7.24 -4.56 -2.76
C LEU A 97 8.09 -3.81 -1.73
N GLU A 98 8.46 -2.57 -2.06
CA GLU A 98 9.29 -1.67 -1.23
C GLU A 98 8.44 -0.59 -0.54
N TYR A 99 7.41 -0.12 -1.23
CA TYR A 99 6.53 0.95 -0.74
C TYR A 99 5.06 0.56 -0.82
N ILE A 100 4.33 0.71 0.29
CA ILE A 100 2.88 0.54 0.31
C ILE A 100 2.21 1.64 1.12
N ASN A 101 1.24 2.33 0.51
CA ASN A 101 0.33 3.24 1.21
C ASN A 101 -1.11 2.71 1.10
N VAL A 102 -1.66 2.30 2.25
CA VAL A 102 -3.04 1.83 2.42
C VAL A 102 -3.78 2.66 3.47
N SER A 103 -3.28 3.87 3.78
CA SER A 103 -3.91 4.76 4.76
C SER A 103 -5.35 5.11 4.36
N ASP A 104 -6.17 5.50 5.32
CA ASP A 104 -7.57 5.88 5.08
C ASP A 104 -8.37 4.78 4.37
N ASN A 105 -8.39 3.59 4.98
CA ASN A 105 -9.16 2.43 4.54
C ASN A 105 -9.89 1.78 5.73
N HIS A 106 -10.40 0.57 5.58
CA HIS A 106 -11.14 -0.17 6.62
C HIS A 106 -10.46 -1.49 6.99
N LEU A 107 -9.12 -1.56 6.84
CA LEU A 107 -8.35 -2.78 7.09
C LEU A 107 -8.37 -3.12 8.58
N SER A 108 -8.70 -4.36 8.92
CA SER A 108 -8.61 -4.90 10.28
C SER A 108 -7.35 -5.72 10.52
N VAL A 109 -6.70 -6.19 9.46
CA VAL A 109 -5.47 -6.98 9.48
C VAL A 109 -4.63 -6.67 8.25
N LEU A 110 -3.31 -6.75 8.39
CA LEU A 110 -2.36 -6.71 7.28
C LEU A 110 -1.90 -8.14 6.95
N PRO A 111 -1.65 -8.47 5.68
CA PRO A 111 -0.98 -9.71 5.31
C PRO A 111 0.48 -9.70 5.80
N ARG A 112 1.18 -10.83 5.61
CA ARG A 112 2.62 -10.91 5.89
C ARG A 112 3.37 -9.82 5.13
N LEU A 113 4.23 -9.08 5.85
CA LEU A 113 5.05 -8.02 5.24
C LEU A 113 6.24 -8.63 4.50
N PRO A 114 6.54 -8.22 3.26
CA PRO A 114 7.68 -8.71 2.52
C PRO A 114 9.00 -8.16 3.10
N MET A 115 10.09 -8.88 2.90
CA MET A 115 11.42 -8.48 3.40
C MET A 115 11.94 -7.20 2.72
N SER A 116 11.55 -6.94 1.50
CA SER A 116 11.90 -5.74 0.72
C SER A 116 11.27 -4.45 1.26
N LEU A 117 10.22 -4.56 2.10
CA LEU A 117 9.40 -3.41 2.47
C LEU A 117 10.19 -2.38 3.28
N GLU A 118 10.26 -1.17 2.77
CA GLU A 118 10.94 -0.02 3.39
C GLU A 118 9.94 0.96 3.99
N LEU A 119 8.80 1.18 3.31
CA LEU A 119 7.77 2.09 3.82
C LEU A 119 6.37 1.47 3.78
N LEU A 120 5.71 1.48 4.93
CA LEU A 120 4.30 1.16 5.09
C LEU A 120 3.57 2.36 5.70
N ASP A 121 2.61 2.90 4.98
CA ASP A 121 1.59 3.77 5.57
C ASP A 121 0.25 3.03 5.63
N ALA A 122 -0.13 2.61 6.84
CA ALA A 122 -1.42 2.01 7.15
C ALA A 122 -2.16 2.81 8.24
N ALA A 123 -1.86 4.11 8.32
CA ALA A 123 -2.55 5.01 9.23
C ALA A 123 -4.05 5.09 8.93
N ARG A 124 -4.85 5.41 9.95
CA ARG A 124 -6.30 5.61 9.81
C ARG A 124 -7.01 4.40 9.18
N ASN A 125 -6.86 3.25 9.84
CA ASN A 125 -7.52 1.99 9.54
C ASN A 125 -8.19 1.42 10.81
N ALA A 126 -8.57 0.16 10.80
CA ALA A 126 -9.16 -0.54 11.95
C ALA A 126 -8.26 -1.70 12.43
N LEU A 127 -6.94 -1.60 12.25
CA LEU A 127 -5.98 -2.66 12.59
C LEU A 127 -5.99 -2.93 14.09
N GLU A 128 -6.15 -4.19 14.47
CA GLU A 128 -6.10 -4.64 15.87
C GLU A 128 -4.76 -5.27 16.24
N VAL A 129 -4.07 -5.84 15.24
CA VAL A 129 -2.76 -6.46 15.36
C VAL A 129 -1.84 -6.02 14.24
N ILE A 130 -0.54 -6.07 14.51
CA ILE A 130 0.51 -5.85 13.51
C ILE A 130 1.12 -7.23 13.21
N PRO A 131 1.32 -7.62 11.94
CA PRO A 131 2.08 -8.82 11.61
C PRO A 131 3.54 -8.67 12.07
N ASP A 132 4.25 -9.79 12.17
CA ASP A 132 5.67 -9.76 12.44
C ASP A 132 6.42 -8.94 11.38
N PHE A 133 7.35 -8.12 11.87
CA PHE A 133 8.27 -7.40 10.99
C PHE A 133 9.28 -8.40 10.43
N PRO A 134 9.61 -8.32 9.14
CA PRO A 134 10.59 -9.21 8.55
C PRO A 134 11.96 -8.98 9.18
N GLU A 135 12.56 -10.05 9.68
CA GLU A 135 13.92 -10.03 10.24
C GLU A 135 14.93 -9.92 9.09
N ARG A 136 15.80 -8.92 9.18
CA ARG A 136 16.95 -8.74 8.28
C ARG A 136 18.12 -8.17 9.05
N ASP A 137 19.32 -8.66 8.75
CA ASP A 137 20.61 -8.16 9.26
C ASP A 137 21.11 -6.91 8.52
N ASP A 138 20.27 -6.30 7.70
CA ASP A 138 20.61 -5.07 6.98
C ASP A 138 20.25 -3.83 7.82
N HIS A 139 21.09 -2.84 7.74
CA HIS A 139 20.87 -1.53 8.37
C HIS A 139 19.85 -0.67 7.60
N ILE A 140 18.88 -1.28 6.91
CA ILE A 140 17.87 -0.54 6.15
C ILE A 140 16.92 0.14 7.13
N ILE A 141 16.79 1.46 6.94
CA ILE A 141 15.81 2.28 7.66
C ILE A 141 14.43 1.94 7.12
N ARG A 142 13.50 1.62 8.03
CA ARG A 142 12.11 1.37 7.69
C ARG A 142 11.22 2.39 8.36
N ILE A 143 10.16 2.75 7.64
CA ILE A 143 9.18 3.73 8.11
C ILE A 143 7.80 3.08 8.10
N PHE A 144 7.20 2.95 9.29
CA PHE A 144 5.88 2.36 9.47
C PHE A 144 4.94 3.35 10.14
N TRP A 145 4.00 3.90 9.37
CA TRP A 145 2.91 4.74 9.86
C TRP A 145 1.70 3.86 10.18
N LEU A 146 1.46 3.62 11.48
CA LEU A 146 0.41 2.76 12.01
C LEU A 146 -0.52 3.53 12.98
N ASN A 147 -0.41 4.85 12.98
CA ASN A 147 -1.19 5.71 13.85
C ASN A 147 -2.68 5.70 13.49
N GLN A 148 -3.53 6.01 14.48
CA GLN A 148 -4.98 6.05 14.30
C GLN A 148 -5.55 4.70 13.84
N ASN A 149 -5.26 3.66 14.64
CA ASN A 149 -5.76 2.31 14.50
C ASN A 149 -6.32 1.80 15.84
N ARG A 150 -6.56 0.51 15.98
CA ARG A 150 -7.07 -0.14 17.20
C ARG A 150 -6.06 -1.13 17.79
N ILE A 151 -4.77 -0.94 17.52
CA ILE A 151 -3.71 -1.88 17.88
C ILE A 151 -3.59 -1.96 19.40
N THR A 152 -3.67 -3.19 19.92
CA THR A 152 -3.59 -3.49 21.35
C THR A 152 -2.29 -4.15 21.76
N ALA A 153 -1.56 -4.78 20.81
CA ALA A 153 -0.32 -5.50 21.02
C ALA A 153 0.67 -5.20 19.88
N ILE A 154 1.95 -5.31 20.17
CA ILE A 154 3.05 -5.19 19.22
C ILE A 154 3.81 -6.52 19.16
N PRO A 155 4.27 -6.96 17.98
CA PRO A 155 5.09 -8.16 17.86
C PRO A 155 6.49 -7.92 18.43
N GLU A 156 7.13 -8.99 18.94
CA GLU A 156 8.52 -8.91 19.43
C GLU A 156 9.51 -8.53 18.33
N SER A 157 9.21 -8.88 17.08
CA SER A 157 10.02 -8.53 15.91
C SER A 157 10.23 -7.02 15.71
N ILE A 158 9.44 -6.16 16.36
CA ILE A 158 9.68 -4.71 16.37
C ILE A 158 11.05 -4.35 16.95
N LEU A 159 11.57 -5.19 17.86
CA LEU A 159 12.87 -5.00 18.51
C LEU A 159 14.05 -5.30 17.58
N GLY A 160 13.81 -6.02 16.50
CA GLY A 160 14.81 -6.33 15.47
C GLY A 160 14.93 -5.25 14.38
N LEU A 161 14.13 -4.19 14.45
CA LEU A 161 14.26 -3.09 13.52
C LEU A 161 15.53 -2.27 13.78
N SER A 162 16.12 -1.70 12.74
CA SER A 162 17.23 -0.74 12.86
C SER A 162 16.87 0.40 13.80
N SER A 163 17.83 0.89 14.58
CA SER A 163 17.66 2.05 15.50
C SER A 163 17.17 3.31 14.79
N ASP A 164 17.44 3.44 13.50
CA ASP A 164 17.04 4.59 12.69
C ASP A 164 15.64 4.41 12.07
N SER A 165 15.02 3.23 12.24
CA SER A 165 13.67 2.97 11.74
C SER A 165 12.63 3.75 12.56
N VAL A 166 11.55 4.16 11.89
CA VAL A 166 10.46 4.92 12.50
C VAL A 166 9.20 4.09 12.53
N VAL A 167 8.62 3.88 13.72
CA VAL A 167 7.30 3.26 13.87
C VAL A 167 6.38 4.21 14.61
N ASN A 168 5.40 4.76 13.92
CA ASN A 168 4.41 5.64 14.52
C ASN A 168 3.17 4.85 14.94
N LEU A 169 2.98 4.69 16.25
CA LEU A 169 1.85 3.97 16.86
C LEU A 169 0.88 4.91 17.62
N ARG A 170 0.95 6.22 17.40
CA ARG A 170 0.08 7.18 18.09
C ARG A 170 -1.39 6.91 17.83
N GLU A 171 -2.25 7.24 18.79
CA GLU A 171 -3.69 7.07 18.68
C GLU A 171 -4.10 5.61 18.39
N ASN A 172 -3.50 4.68 19.15
CA ASN A 172 -3.83 3.26 19.21
C ASN A 172 -4.29 2.89 20.64
N GLN A 173 -4.61 1.63 20.88
CA GLN A 173 -5.13 1.12 22.16
C GLN A 173 -4.07 0.36 22.96
N LEU A 174 -2.80 0.77 22.85
CA LEU A 174 -1.68 0.13 23.55
C LEU A 174 -1.76 0.34 25.06
N SER A 175 -1.49 -0.71 25.83
CA SER A 175 -1.46 -0.61 27.28
C SER A 175 -0.27 0.26 27.76
N PRO A 176 -0.39 0.93 28.94
CA PRO A 176 0.71 1.71 29.50
C PRO A 176 2.00 0.91 29.67
N ARG A 177 1.90 -0.39 29.95
CA ARG A 177 3.04 -1.31 30.08
C ARG A 177 3.82 -1.45 28.78
N ILE A 178 3.10 -1.64 27.65
CA ILE A 178 3.70 -1.73 26.31
C ILE A 178 4.40 -0.42 25.96
N MET A 179 3.75 0.71 26.24
CA MET A 179 4.32 2.04 25.99
C MET A 179 5.63 2.26 26.79
N GLN A 180 5.69 1.82 28.06
CA GLN A 180 6.91 1.90 28.86
C GLN A 180 8.04 1.04 28.29
N THR A 181 7.73 -0.19 27.80
CA THR A 181 8.72 -1.09 27.19
C THR A 181 9.35 -0.44 25.96
N LEU A 182 8.54 0.16 25.09
CA LEU A 182 9.03 0.86 23.88
C LEU A 182 9.93 2.04 24.24
N LEU A 183 9.55 2.86 25.24
CA LEU A 183 10.34 4.01 25.68
C LEU A 183 11.68 3.64 26.32
N GLN A 184 11.77 2.48 26.97
CA GLN A 184 13.02 2.01 27.59
C GLN A 184 14.04 1.46 26.61
N GLN A 185 13.62 1.10 25.41
CA GLN A 185 14.48 0.53 24.36
C GLN A 185 14.99 1.58 23.37
N THR A 186 14.41 2.77 23.38
CA THR A 186 14.83 3.93 22.55
C THR A 186 15.74 4.92 23.31
N ALA A 187 16.12 4.59 24.54
CA ALA A 187 17.04 5.36 25.41
C ALA A 187 18.42 4.71 25.50
#